data_f6c1f0a324eaa7c96923ee735645a09e
#
_entry.id   f6c1f0a324eaa7c96923ee735645a09e
#
_cell.length_a   1.000
_cell.length_b   1.000
_cell.length_c   1.000
_cell.angle_alpha   90.00
_cell.angle_beta   90.00
_cell.angle_gamma   90.00
#
_symmetry.space_group_name_H-M   'P 1'
#
loop_
_entity.id
_entity.type
_entity.pdbx_description
1 polymer ?
#
loop_
_entity_poly.entity_id
_entity_poly.type
_entity_poly.pdbx_seq_one_letter_code
_entity_poly.pdbx_strand_id
1 'polypeptide(L)'
;MIDDDDLEANLAQALSGTDLDIVVDSVGGRSARQLAHHLRFGGTLVSFAALSGQSASVSVLELIGRHVNWTGFWLINWLRNTDTAKVHDTYRELVAMVGDGTLSARVARTVRLEDWKDAISLAQGDTGREGKVVFVFDEQQS
;
A
#
# COMPACT_ATOMS: atom_id res chain seq x y z
N MET A 1 1.77 -9.10 -5.50
CA MET A 1 3.21 -9.24 -5.77
C MET A 1 3.90 -8.81 -4.50
N ILE A 2 4.42 -9.74 -3.75
CA ILE A 2 5.06 -9.49 -2.45
C ILE A 2 6.46 -10.07 -2.60
N ASP A 3 7.47 -9.21 -2.65
CA ASP A 3 8.91 -9.53 -2.50
C ASP A 3 9.35 -10.84 -3.20
N ASP A 4 8.95 -11.00 -4.47
CA ASP A 4 9.39 -12.15 -5.27
C ASP A 4 10.78 -11.89 -5.88
N ASP A 5 11.46 -12.95 -6.25
CA ASP A 5 12.82 -12.86 -6.82
C ASP A 5 12.85 -12.13 -8.17
N ASP A 6 11.68 -11.97 -8.80
CA ASP A 6 11.53 -11.33 -10.12
C ASP A 6 11.11 -9.85 -10.03
N LEU A 7 10.97 -9.28 -8.82
CA LEU A 7 10.50 -7.90 -8.64
C LEU A 7 11.33 -6.89 -9.44
N GLU A 8 12.66 -7.01 -9.41
CA GLU A 8 13.57 -6.12 -10.15
C GLU A 8 13.35 -6.19 -11.66
N ALA A 9 13.23 -7.41 -12.21
CA ALA A 9 12.98 -7.62 -13.64
C ALA A 9 11.60 -7.09 -14.05
N ASN A 10 10.60 -7.35 -13.23
CA ASN A 10 9.24 -6.89 -13.45
C ASN A 10 9.13 -5.35 -13.40
N LEU A 11 9.84 -4.71 -12.46
CA LEU A 11 9.91 -3.25 -12.38
C LEU A 11 10.61 -2.67 -13.60
N ALA A 12 11.77 -3.18 -13.96
CA ALA A 12 12.51 -2.71 -15.13
C ALA A 12 11.66 -2.80 -16.41
N GLN A 13 10.93 -3.90 -16.58
CA GLN A 13 10.03 -4.08 -17.71
C GLN A 13 8.85 -3.10 -17.66
N ALA A 14 8.19 -2.97 -16.52
CA ALA A 14 7.01 -2.12 -16.36
C ALA A 14 7.34 -0.63 -16.55
N LEU A 15 8.49 -0.20 -16.02
CA LEU A 15 8.93 1.18 -16.08
C LEU A 15 9.53 1.56 -17.45
N SER A 16 10.03 0.58 -18.20
CA SER A 16 10.60 0.80 -19.56
C SER A 16 11.60 1.97 -19.59
N GLY A 17 12.42 2.10 -18.54
CA GLY A 17 13.42 3.18 -18.40
C GLY A 17 12.88 4.50 -17.87
N THR A 18 11.63 4.55 -17.44
CA THR A 18 11.05 5.73 -16.76
C THR A 18 11.37 5.67 -15.27
N ASP A 19 11.96 6.73 -14.74
CA ASP A 19 12.19 6.87 -13.30
C ASP A 19 10.89 7.26 -12.56
N LEU A 20 10.80 6.87 -11.29
CA LEU A 20 9.65 7.17 -10.42
C LEU A 20 9.89 8.44 -9.59
N ASP A 21 8.89 9.29 -9.46
CA ASP A 21 8.90 10.43 -8.55
C ASP A 21 8.73 10.02 -7.09
N ILE A 22 7.76 9.14 -6.86
CA ILE A 22 7.35 8.67 -5.54
C ILE A 22 7.11 7.16 -5.59
N VAL A 23 7.59 6.48 -4.56
CA VAL A 23 7.26 5.08 -4.27
C VAL A 23 6.58 5.00 -2.92
N VAL A 24 5.50 4.22 -2.84
CA VAL A 24 4.78 3.95 -1.60
C VAL A 24 4.95 2.48 -1.26
N ASP A 25 5.73 2.18 -0.21
CA ASP A 25 6.13 0.84 0.19
C ASP A 25 5.39 0.36 1.43
N SER A 26 4.70 -0.78 1.30
CA SER A 26 4.02 -1.46 2.40
C SER A 26 4.73 -2.73 2.86
N VAL A 27 5.72 -3.21 2.12
CA VAL A 27 6.36 -4.51 2.32
C VAL A 27 7.60 -4.39 3.19
N GLY A 28 8.42 -3.39 2.95
CA GLY A 28 9.72 -3.26 3.61
C GLY A 28 10.74 -4.27 3.08
N GLY A 29 11.74 -4.63 3.91
CA GLY A 29 12.72 -5.65 3.56
C GLY A 29 13.51 -5.33 2.28
N ARG A 30 13.68 -6.34 1.43
CA ARG A 30 14.42 -6.22 0.16
C ARG A 30 13.70 -5.34 -0.86
N SER A 31 12.37 -5.33 -0.86
CA SER A 31 11.58 -4.54 -1.83
C SER A 31 11.85 -3.04 -1.71
N ALA A 32 12.00 -2.51 -0.50
CA ALA A 32 12.33 -1.10 -0.28
C ALA A 32 13.61 -0.69 -1.00
N ARG A 33 14.65 -1.56 -0.99
CA ARG A 33 15.92 -1.31 -1.70
C ARG A 33 15.73 -1.31 -3.21
N GLN A 34 15.03 -2.32 -3.75
CA GLN A 34 14.80 -2.45 -5.18
C GLN A 34 13.98 -1.26 -5.70
N LEU A 35 12.92 -0.90 -5.00
CA LEU A 35 12.08 0.24 -5.34
C LEU A 35 12.83 1.59 -5.29
N ALA A 36 13.69 1.79 -4.29
CA ALA A 36 14.50 3.01 -4.18
C ALA A 36 15.45 3.22 -5.36
N HIS A 37 15.93 2.10 -5.98
CA HIS A 37 16.79 2.15 -7.15
C HIS A 37 16.11 2.78 -8.38
N HIS A 38 14.80 2.63 -8.50
CA HIS A 38 14.01 3.18 -9.62
C HIS A 38 13.49 4.61 -9.38
N LEU A 39 13.80 5.22 -8.24
CA LEU A 39 13.46 6.62 -8.01
C LEU A 39 14.35 7.53 -8.83
N ARG A 40 13.80 8.63 -9.36
CA ARG A 40 14.61 9.68 -9.99
C ARG A 40 15.49 10.41 -8.97
N PHE A 41 16.39 11.24 -9.45
CA PHE A 41 17.13 12.16 -8.58
C PHE A 41 16.16 13.02 -7.76
N GLY A 42 16.33 13.03 -6.43
CA GLY A 42 15.45 13.73 -5.50
C GLY A 42 14.09 13.08 -5.28
N GLY A 43 13.85 11.86 -5.79
CA GLY A 43 12.62 11.10 -5.59
C GLY A 43 12.40 10.67 -4.15
N THR A 44 11.20 10.22 -3.81
CA THR A 44 10.82 9.92 -2.42
C THR A 44 10.29 8.49 -2.27
N LEU A 45 10.86 7.74 -1.32
CA LEU A 45 10.32 6.47 -0.82
C LEU A 45 9.52 6.73 0.47
N VAL A 46 8.25 6.38 0.46
CA VAL A 46 7.37 6.47 1.64
C VAL A 46 7.05 5.07 2.14
N SER A 47 7.57 4.70 3.31
CA SER A 47 7.22 3.42 3.96
C SER A 47 6.06 3.63 4.92
N PHE A 48 4.97 2.87 4.76
CA PHE A 48 3.78 2.99 5.62
C PHE A 48 3.36 1.68 6.30
N ALA A 49 4.00 0.56 5.96
CA ALA A 49 3.84 -0.74 6.62
C ALA A 49 5.14 -1.55 6.50
N ALA A 50 5.18 -2.73 7.10
CA ALA A 50 6.31 -3.65 7.06
C ALA A 50 5.80 -5.10 6.98
N LEU A 51 5.06 -5.42 5.91
CA LEU A 51 4.36 -6.71 5.77
C LEU A 51 5.31 -7.90 5.68
N SER A 52 6.55 -7.70 5.23
CA SER A 52 7.58 -8.77 5.24
C SER A 52 8.08 -9.12 6.64
N GLY A 53 7.85 -8.28 7.64
CA GLY A 53 8.46 -8.40 8.97
C GLY A 53 9.98 -8.20 8.99
N GLN A 54 10.60 -7.87 7.85
CA GLN A 54 12.03 -7.68 7.72
C GLN A 54 12.41 -6.20 7.80
N SER A 55 13.63 -5.92 8.29
CA SER A 55 14.16 -4.57 8.27
C SER A 55 14.40 -4.10 6.84
N ALA A 56 13.85 -2.96 6.50
CA ALA A 56 14.10 -2.32 5.21
C ALA A 56 15.47 -1.64 5.21
N SER A 57 16.07 -1.52 4.02
CA SER A 57 17.31 -0.78 3.83
C SER A 57 17.31 -0.04 2.49
N VAL A 58 17.89 1.14 2.49
CA VAL A 58 18.17 1.92 1.28
C VAL A 58 19.68 2.15 1.22
N SER A 59 20.27 2.07 0.03
CA SER A 59 21.70 2.29 -0.12
C SER A 59 22.07 3.72 0.25
N VAL A 60 23.18 3.89 0.97
CA VAL A 60 23.72 5.23 1.26
C VAL A 60 24.05 5.98 -0.03
N LEU A 61 24.44 5.29 -1.10
CA LEU A 61 24.66 5.91 -2.40
C LEU A 61 23.39 6.47 -3.04
N GLU A 62 22.24 5.82 -2.81
CA GLU A 62 20.94 6.39 -3.24
C GLU A 62 20.63 7.68 -2.46
N LEU A 63 20.86 7.67 -1.15
CA LEU A 63 20.57 8.83 -0.30
C LEU A 63 21.47 10.03 -0.63
N ILE A 64 22.80 9.84 -0.72
CA ILE A 64 23.75 10.94 -0.90
C ILE A 64 24.01 11.27 -2.37
N GLY A 65 24.10 10.26 -3.25
CA GLY A 65 24.46 10.44 -4.66
C GLY A 65 23.26 10.80 -5.53
N ARG A 66 22.08 10.28 -5.23
CA ARG A 66 20.85 10.55 -5.97
C ARG A 66 19.86 11.40 -5.19
N HIS A 67 20.19 11.85 -3.99
CA HIS A 67 19.31 12.65 -3.12
C HIS A 67 17.94 12.02 -2.90
N VAL A 68 17.86 10.68 -2.88
CA VAL A 68 16.61 9.98 -2.56
C VAL A 68 16.19 10.31 -1.13
N ASN A 69 14.95 10.69 -0.96
CA ASN A 69 14.35 10.90 0.35
C ASN A 69 13.66 9.61 0.82
N TRP A 70 13.95 9.18 2.04
CA TRP A 70 13.23 8.06 2.66
C TRP A 70 12.54 8.55 3.92
N THR A 71 11.21 8.38 3.95
CA THR A 71 10.36 8.82 5.06
C THR A 71 9.34 7.74 5.42
N GLY A 72 8.77 7.87 6.61
CA GLY A 72 7.68 7.01 7.07
C GLY A 72 6.35 7.76 7.12
N PHE A 73 5.28 7.06 6.84
CA PHE A 73 3.92 7.54 7.08
C PHE A 73 3.19 6.56 8.00
N TRP A 74 2.69 7.04 9.13
CA TRP A 74 1.87 6.27 10.04
C TRP A 74 0.52 6.95 10.24
N LEU A 75 -0.53 6.31 9.72
CA LEU A 75 -1.89 6.86 9.75
C LEU A 75 -2.34 7.30 11.14
N ILE A 76 -2.07 6.49 12.18
CA ILE A 76 -2.48 6.82 13.55
C ILE A 76 -1.78 8.09 14.05
N ASN A 77 -0.48 8.24 13.71
CA ASN A 77 0.25 9.45 14.06
C ASN A 77 -0.27 10.68 13.32
N TRP A 78 -0.60 10.53 12.05
CA TRP A 78 -1.22 11.58 11.24
C TRP A 78 -2.57 11.99 11.83
N LEU A 79 -3.45 11.05 12.17
CA LEU A 79 -4.76 11.32 12.78
C LEU A 79 -4.65 12.05 14.12
N ARG A 80 -3.63 11.72 14.94
CA ARG A 80 -3.42 12.36 16.25
C ARG A 80 -2.88 13.78 16.16
N ASN A 81 -2.14 14.09 15.11
CA ASN A 81 -1.41 15.36 14.97
C ASN A 81 -2.01 16.30 13.90
N THR A 82 -3.11 15.89 13.26
CA THR A 82 -3.79 16.66 12.23
C THR A 82 -5.09 17.25 12.80
N ASP A 83 -5.37 18.49 12.46
CA ASP A 83 -6.62 19.13 12.81
C ASP A 83 -7.84 18.33 12.34
N THR A 84 -8.87 18.23 13.17
CA THR A 84 -10.06 17.42 12.91
C THR A 84 -10.77 17.85 11.62
N ALA A 85 -10.83 19.14 11.32
CA ALA A 85 -11.44 19.62 10.08
C ALA A 85 -10.68 19.12 8.86
N LYS A 86 -9.33 19.17 8.90
CA LYS A 86 -8.47 18.62 7.83
C LYS A 86 -8.65 17.12 7.66
N VAL A 87 -8.80 16.37 8.75
CA VAL A 87 -9.09 14.93 8.69
C VAL A 87 -10.43 14.69 7.99
N HIS A 88 -11.48 15.40 8.38
CA HIS A 88 -12.81 15.27 7.77
C HIS A 88 -12.78 15.63 6.27
N ASP A 89 -12.08 16.70 5.90
CA ASP A 89 -11.97 17.12 4.50
C ASP A 89 -11.24 16.06 3.67
N THR A 90 -10.15 15.50 4.20
CA THR A 90 -9.42 14.42 3.54
C THR A 90 -10.31 13.18 3.32
N TYR A 91 -11.07 12.76 4.35
CA TYR A 91 -11.99 11.63 4.21
C TYR A 91 -13.12 11.92 3.22
N ARG A 92 -13.65 13.15 3.20
CA ARG A 92 -14.67 13.56 2.22
C ARG A 92 -14.14 13.47 0.78
N GLU A 93 -12.91 13.92 0.57
CA GLU A 93 -12.23 13.80 -0.72
C GLU A 93 -12.05 12.33 -1.13
N LEU A 94 -11.56 11.47 -0.24
CA LEU A 94 -11.41 10.04 -0.50
C LEU A 94 -12.75 9.35 -0.82
N VAL A 95 -13.83 9.70 -0.12
CA VAL A 95 -15.18 9.17 -0.39
C VAL A 95 -15.66 9.62 -1.78
N ALA A 96 -15.41 10.87 -2.16
CA ALA A 96 -15.75 11.35 -3.50
C ALA A 96 -14.99 10.58 -4.59
N MET A 97 -13.67 10.34 -4.38
CA MET A 97 -12.83 9.55 -5.30
C MET A 97 -13.28 8.08 -5.42
N VAL A 98 -13.83 7.51 -4.34
CA VAL A 98 -14.46 6.17 -4.41
C VAL A 98 -15.77 6.25 -5.19
N GLY A 99 -16.56 7.30 -4.98
CA GLY A 99 -17.86 7.49 -5.63
C GLY A 99 -17.75 7.70 -7.16
N ASP A 100 -16.72 8.37 -7.62
CA ASP A 100 -16.46 8.61 -9.05
C ASP A 100 -15.59 7.54 -9.73
N GLY A 101 -15.13 6.53 -8.95
CA GLY A 101 -14.32 5.42 -9.45
C GLY A 101 -12.82 5.72 -9.58
N THR A 102 -12.35 6.91 -9.21
CA THR A 102 -10.91 7.25 -9.18
C THR A 102 -10.15 6.34 -8.22
N LEU A 103 -10.76 6.03 -7.07
CA LEU A 103 -10.28 5.02 -6.13
C LEU A 103 -11.22 3.83 -6.13
N SER A 104 -10.67 2.64 -6.25
CA SER A 104 -11.45 1.42 -6.15
C SER A 104 -10.71 0.38 -5.30
N ALA A 105 -11.47 -0.45 -4.60
CA ALA A 105 -10.95 -1.62 -3.92
C ALA A 105 -11.62 -2.86 -4.52
N ARG A 106 -10.81 -3.75 -5.12
CA ARG A 106 -11.34 -5.01 -5.62
C ARG A 106 -11.87 -5.85 -4.45
N VAL A 107 -13.12 -6.28 -4.53
CA VAL A 107 -13.72 -7.23 -3.60
C VAL A 107 -13.59 -8.62 -4.21
N ALA A 108 -12.82 -9.48 -3.55
CA ALA A 108 -12.63 -10.87 -3.98
C ALA A 108 -13.84 -11.72 -3.57
N ARG A 109 -14.40 -11.49 -2.40
CA ARG A 109 -15.56 -12.23 -1.90
C ARG A 109 -16.34 -11.44 -0.85
N THR A 110 -17.66 -11.56 -0.88
CA THR A 110 -18.56 -11.15 0.20
C THR A 110 -18.95 -12.38 1.02
N VAL A 111 -18.96 -12.25 2.35
CA VAL A 111 -19.24 -13.36 3.28
C VAL A 111 -20.19 -12.83 4.36
N ARG A 112 -21.13 -13.66 4.79
CA ARG A 112 -21.99 -13.31 5.94
C ARG A 112 -21.19 -13.35 7.24
N LEU A 113 -21.60 -12.60 8.23
CA LEU A 113 -20.88 -12.53 9.50
C LEU A 113 -20.84 -13.90 10.22
N GLU A 114 -21.87 -14.71 10.06
CA GLU A 114 -21.97 -16.06 10.63
C GLU A 114 -20.82 -16.97 10.14
N ASP A 115 -20.37 -16.75 8.91
CA ASP A 115 -19.30 -17.51 8.24
C ASP A 115 -17.91 -16.88 8.45
N TRP A 116 -17.73 -16.12 9.53
CA TRP A 116 -16.51 -15.34 9.80
C TRP A 116 -15.22 -16.18 9.81
N LYS A 117 -15.30 -17.46 10.23
CA LYS A 117 -14.13 -18.36 10.24
C LYS A 117 -13.62 -18.63 8.82
N ASP A 118 -14.54 -18.87 7.89
CA ASP A 118 -14.20 -19.08 6.48
C ASP A 118 -13.66 -17.79 5.85
N ALA A 119 -14.25 -16.64 6.22
CA ALA A 119 -13.75 -15.34 5.79
C ALA A 119 -12.31 -15.06 6.25
N ILE A 120 -11.98 -15.39 7.51
CA ILE A 120 -10.61 -15.25 8.04
C ILE A 120 -9.66 -16.20 7.33
N SER A 121 -10.02 -17.46 7.15
CA SER A 121 -9.21 -18.45 6.43
C SER A 121 -8.93 -18.00 4.99
N LEU A 122 -9.95 -17.48 4.29
CA LEU A 122 -9.80 -16.89 2.97
C LEU A 122 -8.89 -15.63 2.98
N ALA A 123 -9.02 -14.78 4.00
CA ALA A 123 -8.23 -13.57 4.11
C ALA A 123 -6.75 -13.83 4.41
N GLN A 124 -6.44 -14.91 5.12
CA GLN A 124 -5.09 -15.33 5.47
C GLN A 124 -4.44 -16.22 4.41
N GLY A 125 -5.23 -16.80 3.50
CA GLY A 125 -4.73 -17.68 2.45
C GLY A 125 -3.86 -16.93 1.45
N ASP A 126 -2.70 -17.51 1.15
CA ASP A 126 -1.63 -16.95 0.30
C ASP A 126 -1.87 -17.21 -1.20
N THR A 127 -2.95 -17.91 -1.56
CA THR A 127 -3.17 -18.42 -2.90
C THR A 127 -3.98 -17.45 -3.75
N GLY A 128 -3.30 -16.54 -4.43
CA GLY A 128 -3.83 -15.87 -5.63
C GLY A 128 -5.09 -14.99 -5.43
N ARG A 129 -5.43 -14.63 -4.20
CA ARG A 129 -6.57 -13.79 -3.94
C ARG A 129 -6.32 -12.34 -4.38
N GLU A 130 -6.99 -11.93 -5.41
CA GLU A 130 -6.98 -10.55 -5.86
C GLU A 130 -8.15 -9.77 -5.27
N GLY A 131 -7.98 -9.17 -4.10
CA GLY A 131 -8.98 -8.29 -3.51
C GLY A 131 -9.27 -8.56 -2.03
N LYS A 132 -10.21 -7.83 -1.49
CA LYS A 132 -10.61 -7.89 -0.08
C LYS A 132 -11.75 -8.91 0.12
N VAL A 133 -11.75 -9.56 1.29
CA VAL A 133 -12.93 -10.29 1.79
C VAL A 133 -13.73 -9.29 2.62
N VAL A 134 -15.01 -9.14 2.32
CA VAL A 134 -15.90 -8.15 2.95
C VAL A 134 -17.08 -8.85 3.60
N PHE A 135 -17.38 -8.50 4.84
CA PHE A 135 -18.61 -8.95 5.48
C PHE A 135 -19.81 -8.15 4.97
N VAL A 136 -20.91 -8.85 4.74
CA VAL A 136 -22.22 -8.27 4.46
C VAL A 136 -23.16 -8.58 5.63
N PHE A 137 -23.95 -7.58 5.98
CA PHE A 137 -25.01 -7.69 6.98
C PHE A 137 -26.35 -7.64 6.24
N ASP A 138 -27.30 -8.46 6.67
CA ASP A 138 -28.66 -8.34 6.13
C ASP A 138 -29.21 -6.96 6.53
N GLU A 139 -29.79 -6.25 5.58
CA GLU A 139 -30.60 -5.07 5.93
C GLU A 139 -31.70 -5.54 6.86
N GLN A 140 -31.70 -5.05 8.10
CA GLN A 140 -32.85 -5.25 8.97
C GLN A 140 -34.05 -4.60 8.28
N GLN A 141 -34.99 -5.42 7.85
CA GLN A 141 -36.30 -4.94 7.39
C GLN A 141 -36.95 -4.19 8.57
N SER A 142 -36.90 -2.87 8.49
CA SER A 142 -37.65 -1.98 9.40
C SER A 142 -39.05 -1.79 8.87
#